data_9031288607214871199c223cde1717eb
#
_entry.id   9031288607214871199c223cde1717eb
#
_cell.length_a   1.000
_cell.length_b   1.000
_cell.length_c   1.000
_cell.angle_alpha   90.00
_cell.angle_beta   90.00
_cell.angle_gamma   90.00
#
_symmetry.space_group_name_H-M   'P 1'
#
loop_
_entity.id
_entity.type
_entity.pdbx_description
1 polymer ?
#
loop_
_entity_poly.entity_id
_entity_poly.type
_entity_poly.pdbx_seq_one_letter_code
_entity_poly.pdbx_strand_id
1 'polypeptide(L)'
;MMLLPIVIGLVALERLGELAYAAHNTRALKRQGGIEVGSDHYFLLVALHAAWLASLLILLPWTAPASWAWLGIMLVLQGLRLWTLASLGRYWTTRIVTLPQAPLVRRGPYRFLRHPNYLIVIGEIAVLPFAFGAWRIALVFSALNLALLAWRCLLYTSRCV
;
A
#
# COMPACT_ATOMS: atom_id res chain seq x y z
N MET A 1 21.49 -18.29 -1.07
CA MET A 1 20.60 -17.94 0.07
C MET A 1 19.21 -17.65 -0.49
N MET A 2 18.15 -18.24 0.06
CA MET A 2 16.77 -18.03 -0.43
C MET A 2 16.20 -16.72 0.10
N LEU A 3 16.78 -15.59 -0.35
CA LEU A 3 16.40 -14.25 0.15
C LEU A 3 15.04 -13.81 -0.40
N LEU A 4 14.73 -14.15 -1.65
CA LEU A 4 13.46 -13.79 -2.31
C LEU A 4 12.23 -14.21 -1.49
N PRO A 5 12.02 -15.50 -1.16
CA PRO A 5 10.84 -15.93 -0.43
C PRO A 5 10.76 -15.34 0.99
N ILE A 6 11.91 -15.09 1.62
CA ILE A 6 11.95 -14.45 2.95
C ILE A 6 11.46 -13.01 2.86
N VAL A 7 11.98 -12.22 1.93
CA VAL A 7 11.58 -10.81 1.75
C VAL A 7 10.11 -10.72 1.37
N ILE A 8 9.64 -11.54 0.43
CA ILE A 8 8.23 -11.55 0.03
C ILE A 8 7.33 -11.98 1.19
N GLY A 9 7.74 -12.98 1.96
CA GLY A 9 7.00 -13.44 3.16
C GLY A 9 6.87 -12.32 4.20
N LEU A 10 7.94 -11.57 4.46
CA LEU A 10 7.91 -10.42 5.38
C LEU A 10 6.98 -9.30 4.87
N VAL A 11 7.05 -8.96 3.58
CA VAL A 11 6.15 -7.96 2.97
C VAL A 11 4.70 -8.44 3.02
N ALA A 12 4.44 -9.72 2.72
CA ALA A 12 3.10 -10.27 2.79
C ALA A 12 2.53 -10.22 4.22
N LEU A 13 3.34 -10.59 5.21
CA LEU A 13 2.94 -10.54 6.63
C LEU A 13 2.64 -9.11 7.08
N GLU A 14 3.46 -8.15 6.68
CA GLU A 14 3.21 -6.74 6.92
C GLU A 14 1.88 -6.29 6.30
N ARG A 15 1.60 -6.63 5.03
CA ARG A 15 0.31 -6.31 4.36
C ARG A 15 -0.88 -6.90 5.09
N LEU A 16 -0.77 -8.15 5.54
CA LEU A 16 -1.84 -8.79 6.31
C LEU A 16 -2.07 -8.09 7.66
N GLY A 17 -1.00 -7.70 8.35
CA GLY A 17 -1.08 -6.91 9.59
C GLY A 17 -1.76 -5.55 9.37
N GLU A 18 -1.39 -4.84 8.30
CA GLU A 18 -2.03 -3.59 7.93
C GLU A 18 -3.52 -3.74 7.60
N LEU A 19 -3.89 -4.79 6.86
CA LEU A 19 -5.29 -5.09 6.55
C LEU A 19 -6.10 -5.36 7.81
N ALA A 20 -5.54 -6.14 8.74
CA ALA A 20 -6.20 -6.44 10.02
C ALA A 20 -6.38 -5.16 10.87
N TYR A 21 -5.34 -4.32 10.96
CA TYR A 21 -5.39 -3.03 11.65
C TYR A 21 -6.39 -2.07 11.02
N ALA A 22 -6.36 -1.94 9.68
CA ALA A 22 -7.31 -1.11 8.94
C ALA A 22 -8.76 -1.60 9.10
N ALA A 23 -8.99 -2.92 9.11
CA ALA A 23 -10.31 -3.49 9.33
C ALA A 23 -10.84 -3.20 10.75
N HIS A 24 -9.96 -3.24 11.76
CA HIS A 24 -10.29 -2.86 13.13
C HIS A 24 -10.71 -1.37 13.20
N ASN A 25 -9.88 -0.49 12.63
CA ASN A 25 -10.15 0.96 12.61
C ASN A 25 -11.43 1.29 11.83
N THR A 26 -11.64 0.66 10.66
CA THR A 26 -12.86 0.85 9.85
C THR A 26 -14.11 0.53 10.66
N ARG A 27 -14.11 -0.58 11.40
CA ARG A 27 -15.23 -0.96 12.26
C ARG A 27 -15.46 0.08 13.37
N ALA A 28 -14.39 0.56 13.99
CA ALA A 28 -14.47 1.58 15.03
C ALA A 28 -15.03 2.92 14.50
N LEU A 29 -14.57 3.36 13.33
CA LEU A 29 -15.05 4.59 12.69
C LEU A 29 -16.52 4.49 12.26
N LYS A 30 -16.94 3.33 11.72
CA LYS A 30 -18.35 3.09 11.37
C LYS A 30 -19.27 3.16 12.60
N ARG A 31 -18.82 2.65 13.74
CA ARG A 31 -19.59 2.77 15.01
C ARG A 31 -19.75 4.22 15.48
N GLN A 32 -18.85 5.11 15.06
CA GLN A 32 -18.90 6.56 15.35
C GLN A 32 -19.68 7.36 14.30
N GLY A 33 -20.40 6.69 13.40
CA GLY A 33 -21.16 7.35 12.32
C GLY A 33 -20.40 7.54 11.02
N GLY A 34 -19.23 6.90 10.88
CA GLY A 34 -18.45 6.94 9.63
C GLY A 34 -19.15 6.23 8.48
N ILE A 35 -19.18 6.87 7.31
CA ILE A 35 -19.77 6.36 6.08
C ILE A 35 -18.65 5.85 5.17
N GLU A 36 -18.73 4.59 4.75
CA GLU A 36 -17.81 4.00 3.77
C GLU A 36 -18.23 4.39 2.36
N VAL A 37 -17.30 4.88 1.56
CA VAL A 37 -17.51 5.28 0.17
C VAL A 37 -16.63 4.42 -0.75
N GLY A 38 -17.18 3.94 -1.87
CA GLY A 38 -16.44 3.20 -2.89
C GLY A 38 -15.95 1.83 -2.44
N SER A 39 -16.78 1.07 -1.72
CA SER A 39 -16.47 -0.31 -1.28
C SER A 39 -16.19 -1.28 -2.43
N ASP A 40 -16.81 -1.05 -3.58
CA ASP A 40 -16.84 -1.99 -4.71
C ASP A 40 -15.48 -2.19 -5.40
N HIS A 41 -14.57 -1.24 -5.23
CA HIS A 41 -13.24 -1.26 -5.87
C HIS A 41 -12.12 -1.72 -4.94
N TYR A 42 -12.43 -1.87 -3.65
CA TYR A 42 -11.42 -2.20 -2.64
C TYR A 42 -10.74 -3.55 -2.89
N PHE A 43 -11.53 -4.54 -3.33
CA PHE A 43 -10.99 -5.88 -3.60
C PHE A 43 -9.93 -5.87 -4.73
N LEU A 44 -10.05 -4.95 -5.71
CA LEU A 44 -9.07 -4.84 -6.80
C LEU A 44 -7.69 -4.42 -6.29
N LEU A 45 -7.63 -3.53 -5.29
CA LEU A 45 -6.36 -3.15 -4.65
C LEU A 45 -5.71 -4.34 -3.94
N VAL A 46 -6.50 -5.11 -3.19
CA VAL A 46 -6.01 -6.29 -2.49
C VAL A 46 -5.56 -7.36 -3.48
N ALA A 47 -6.37 -7.61 -4.52
CA ALA A 47 -6.06 -8.58 -5.57
C ALA A 47 -4.78 -8.19 -6.35
N LEU A 48 -4.61 -6.90 -6.66
CA LEU A 48 -3.41 -6.41 -7.34
C LEU A 48 -2.14 -6.69 -6.51
N HIS A 49 -2.17 -6.39 -5.22
CA HIS A 49 -1.01 -6.63 -4.35
C HIS A 49 -0.74 -8.12 -4.16
N ALA A 50 -1.79 -8.94 -4.01
CA ALA A 50 -1.64 -10.39 -3.92
C ALA A 50 -1.05 -10.98 -5.21
N ALA A 51 -1.56 -10.57 -6.38
CA ALA A 51 -1.04 -10.99 -7.68
C ALA A 51 0.41 -10.53 -7.90
N TRP A 52 0.76 -9.32 -7.47
CA TRP A 52 2.12 -8.80 -7.53
C TRP A 52 3.10 -9.65 -6.72
N LEU A 53 2.81 -9.95 -5.46
CA LEU A 53 3.66 -10.79 -4.62
C LEU A 53 3.71 -12.24 -5.14
N ALA A 54 2.57 -12.79 -5.57
CA ALA A 54 2.49 -14.12 -6.14
C ALA A 54 3.31 -14.24 -7.43
N SER A 55 3.28 -13.22 -8.31
CA SER A 55 4.06 -13.23 -9.54
C SER A 55 5.56 -13.30 -9.29
N LEU A 56 6.06 -12.63 -8.25
CA LEU A 56 7.47 -12.70 -7.86
C LEU A 56 7.86 -14.10 -7.35
N LEU A 57 6.98 -14.77 -6.60
CA LEU A 57 7.23 -16.12 -6.09
C LEU A 57 7.14 -17.21 -7.16
N ILE A 58 6.27 -17.03 -8.15
CA ILE A 58 5.99 -18.05 -9.18
C ILE A 58 6.93 -17.90 -10.38
N LEU A 59 7.22 -16.64 -10.79
CA LEU A 59 7.96 -16.39 -12.04
C LEU A 59 9.47 -16.25 -11.84
N LEU A 60 9.94 -16.04 -10.61
CA LEU A 60 11.36 -15.92 -10.32
C LEU A 60 11.91 -17.17 -9.63
N PRO A 61 13.16 -17.56 -9.92
CA PRO A 61 13.84 -18.59 -9.15
C PRO A 61 14.05 -18.11 -7.71
N TRP A 62 13.80 -18.95 -6.73
CA TRP A 62 13.94 -18.59 -5.31
C TRP A 62 15.37 -18.21 -4.90
N THR A 63 16.33 -18.58 -5.74
CA THR A 63 17.74 -18.23 -5.63
C THR A 63 18.12 -16.96 -6.39
N ALA A 64 17.14 -16.20 -6.92
CA ALA A 64 17.38 -14.99 -7.66
C ALA A 64 18.36 -14.06 -6.90
N PRO A 65 19.37 -13.51 -7.60
CA PRO A 65 20.32 -12.59 -6.98
C PRO A 65 19.59 -11.32 -6.54
N ALA A 66 19.91 -10.85 -5.33
CA ALA A 66 19.32 -9.66 -4.79
C ALA A 66 20.27 -8.46 -4.91
N SER A 67 19.76 -7.32 -5.30
CA SER A 67 20.47 -6.05 -5.25
C SER A 67 20.27 -5.39 -3.88
N TRP A 68 21.34 -5.28 -3.12
CA TRP A 68 21.32 -4.67 -1.79
C TRP A 68 20.93 -3.18 -1.82
N ALA A 69 21.29 -2.47 -2.90
CA ALA A 69 20.87 -1.07 -3.07
C ALA A 69 19.35 -0.92 -3.15
N TRP A 70 18.67 -1.75 -3.96
CA TRP A 70 17.22 -1.73 -4.07
C TRP A 70 16.53 -2.23 -2.80
N LEU A 71 17.11 -3.21 -2.11
CA LEU A 71 16.61 -3.65 -0.81
C LEU A 71 16.75 -2.56 0.25
N GLY A 72 17.83 -1.78 0.22
CA GLY A 72 18.00 -0.61 1.08
C GLY A 72 16.94 0.46 0.83
N ILE A 73 16.63 0.75 -0.44
CA ILE A 73 15.53 1.67 -0.80
C ILE A 73 14.19 1.11 -0.31
N MET A 74 13.95 -0.20 -0.48
CA MET A 74 12.73 -0.83 0.03
C MET A 74 12.60 -0.68 1.54
N LEU A 75 13.68 -0.85 2.29
CA LEU A 75 13.69 -0.68 3.75
C LEU A 75 13.34 0.77 4.15
N VAL A 76 13.84 1.76 3.41
CA VAL A 76 13.47 3.18 3.62
C VAL A 76 11.98 3.39 3.36
N LEU A 77 11.44 2.82 2.28
CA LEU A 77 10.00 2.90 1.98
C LEU A 77 9.16 2.27 3.10
N GLN A 78 9.60 1.14 3.66
CA GLN A 78 8.92 0.52 4.81
C GLN A 78 8.94 1.42 6.04
N GLY A 79 10.06 2.07 6.33
CA GLY A 79 10.16 3.07 7.41
C GLY A 79 9.19 4.25 7.21
N LEU A 80 9.11 4.79 5.98
CA LEU A 80 8.17 5.85 5.62
C LEU A 80 6.71 5.39 5.73
N ARG A 81 6.44 4.14 5.41
CA ARG A 81 5.13 3.53 5.55
C ARG A 81 4.70 3.44 7.01
N LEU A 82 5.55 2.89 7.87
CA LEU A 82 5.29 2.83 9.32
C LEU A 82 5.07 4.22 9.91
N TRP A 83 5.86 5.22 9.49
CA TRP A 83 5.66 6.61 9.90
C TRP A 83 4.31 7.17 9.45
N THR A 84 3.89 6.87 8.22
CA THR A 84 2.58 7.26 7.68
C THR A 84 1.44 6.63 8.46
N LEU A 85 1.55 5.32 8.74
CA LEU A 85 0.59 4.57 9.54
C LEU A 85 0.45 5.15 10.97
N ALA A 86 1.58 5.33 11.65
CA ALA A 86 1.62 5.88 13.00
C ALA A 86 1.05 7.31 13.07
N SER A 87 1.24 8.10 12.00
CA SER A 87 0.72 9.46 11.91
C SER A 87 -0.81 9.51 11.83
N LEU A 88 -1.46 8.56 11.16
CA LEU A 88 -2.92 8.46 11.13
C LEU A 88 -3.50 7.73 12.35
N GLY A 89 -2.79 6.74 12.87
CA GLY A 89 -3.23 5.96 14.03
C GLY A 89 -4.62 5.37 13.79
N ARG A 90 -5.58 5.69 14.67
CA ARG A 90 -6.98 5.21 14.59
C ARG A 90 -7.73 5.58 13.30
N TYR A 91 -7.26 6.58 12.56
CA TYR A 91 -7.83 7.00 11.27
C TYR A 91 -7.23 6.27 10.08
N TRP A 92 -6.22 5.41 10.30
CA TRP A 92 -5.68 4.58 9.24
C TRP A 92 -6.70 3.55 8.78
N THR A 93 -7.12 3.68 7.53
CA THR A 93 -8.00 2.72 6.86
C THR A 93 -7.50 2.50 5.44
N THR A 94 -7.62 1.28 4.94
CA THR A 94 -7.39 0.96 3.52
C THR A 94 -8.64 1.24 2.68
N ARG A 95 -9.78 1.34 3.35
CA ARG A 95 -11.07 1.77 2.79
C ARG A 95 -11.25 3.26 2.99
N ILE A 96 -12.20 3.84 2.27
CA ILE A 96 -12.51 5.24 2.43
C ILE A 96 -13.68 5.38 3.37
N VAL A 97 -13.38 5.94 4.52
CA VAL A 97 -14.39 6.23 5.54
C VAL A 97 -14.39 7.73 5.79
N THR A 98 -15.49 8.37 5.50
CA THR A 98 -15.74 9.77 5.87
C THR A 98 -16.44 9.81 7.22
N LEU A 99 -15.85 10.50 8.19
CA LEU A 99 -16.45 10.72 9.50
C LEU A 99 -16.79 12.21 9.62
N PRO A 100 -18.08 12.58 9.76
CA PRO A 100 -18.47 13.97 10.00
C PRO A 100 -17.75 14.55 11.22
N GLN A 101 -17.22 15.76 11.11
CA GLN A 101 -16.49 16.45 12.17
C GLN A 101 -15.16 15.81 12.62
N ALA A 102 -14.63 14.82 11.90
CA ALA A 102 -13.30 14.31 12.20
C ALA A 102 -12.22 15.38 11.98
N PRO A 103 -11.28 15.54 12.93
CA PRO A 103 -10.20 16.51 12.75
C PRO A 103 -9.30 16.09 11.59
N LEU A 104 -8.90 17.06 10.76
CA LEU A 104 -7.94 16.81 9.70
C LEU A 104 -6.57 16.52 10.29
N VAL A 105 -6.03 15.33 10.00
CA VAL A 105 -4.70 14.93 10.48
C VAL A 105 -3.62 15.67 9.67
N ARG A 106 -2.92 16.62 10.32
CA ARG A 106 -1.81 17.40 9.73
C ARG A 106 -0.48 17.14 10.44
N ARG A 107 -0.16 15.86 10.68
CA ARG A 107 1.10 15.46 11.34
C ARG A 107 1.86 14.42 10.51
N GLY A 108 3.18 14.29 10.79
CA GLY A 108 4.03 13.39 10.05
C GLY A 108 4.05 13.71 8.54
N PRO A 109 4.05 12.71 7.64
CA PRO A 109 4.05 12.92 6.20
C PRO A 109 2.84 13.68 5.67
N TYR A 110 1.69 13.64 6.38
CA TYR A 110 0.46 14.39 6.02
C TYR A 110 0.58 15.91 6.18
N ARG A 111 1.67 16.38 6.79
CA ARG A 111 2.00 17.81 6.82
C ARG A 111 2.44 18.33 5.46
N PHE A 112 3.08 17.47 4.66
CA PHE A 112 3.70 17.84 3.38
C PHE A 112 2.91 17.32 2.18
N LEU A 113 2.25 16.17 2.31
CA LEU A 113 1.58 15.45 1.23
C LEU A 113 0.15 15.08 1.63
N ARG A 114 -0.78 15.22 0.68
CA ARG A 114 -2.18 14.80 0.90
C ARG A 114 -2.32 13.28 0.94
N HIS A 115 -1.53 12.57 0.13
CA HIS A 115 -1.62 11.11 -0.04
C HIS A 115 -0.22 10.45 0.03
N PRO A 116 0.50 10.54 1.17
CA PRO A 116 1.86 10.00 1.26
C PRO A 116 1.89 8.50 1.02
N ASN A 117 0.88 7.75 1.48
CA ASN A 117 0.80 6.32 1.28
C ASN A 117 0.75 5.90 -0.20
N TYR A 118 0.15 6.71 -1.08
CA TYR A 118 0.11 6.38 -2.51
C TYR A 118 1.51 6.43 -3.13
N LEU A 119 2.33 7.42 -2.77
CA LEU A 119 3.71 7.51 -3.24
C LEU A 119 4.56 6.35 -2.74
N ILE A 120 4.36 5.95 -1.49
CA ILE A 120 5.06 4.80 -0.91
C ILE A 120 4.69 3.53 -1.67
N VAL A 121 3.41 3.27 -1.89
CA VAL A 121 2.92 2.09 -2.63
C VAL A 121 3.45 2.07 -4.07
N ILE A 122 3.47 3.21 -4.76
CA ILE A 122 4.07 3.32 -6.10
C ILE A 122 5.54 2.92 -6.07
N GLY A 123 6.28 3.43 -5.08
CA GLY A 123 7.69 3.08 -4.89
C GLY A 123 7.90 1.59 -4.61
N GLU A 124 7.15 1.01 -3.70
CA GLU A 124 7.28 -0.39 -3.30
C GLU A 124 7.01 -1.37 -4.45
N ILE A 125 5.93 -1.11 -5.22
CA ILE A 125 5.54 -1.96 -6.36
C ILE A 125 6.63 -1.96 -7.44
N ALA A 126 7.33 -0.85 -7.62
CA ALA A 126 8.46 -0.77 -8.54
C ALA A 126 9.75 -1.37 -7.94
N VAL A 127 10.12 -0.95 -6.74
CA VAL A 127 11.42 -1.22 -6.12
C VAL A 127 11.62 -2.70 -5.78
N LEU A 128 10.61 -3.37 -5.23
CA LEU A 128 10.76 -4.77 -4.83
C LEU A 128 11.06 -5.71 -6.00
N PRO A 129 10.39 -5.64 -7.16
CA PRO A 129 10.78 -6.45 -8.32
C PRO A 129 12.18 -6.08 -8.85
N PHE A 130 12.56 -4.78 -8.85
CA PHE A 130 13.92 -4.35 -9.25
C PHE A 130 14.99 -4.94 -8.34
N ALA A 131 14.70 -5.14 -7.06
CA ALA A 131 15.63 -5.76 -6.12
C ALA A 131 16.05 -7.19 -6.55
N PHE A 132 15.21 -7.87 -7.34
CA PHE A 132 15.45 -9.22 -7.85
C PHE A 132 15.55 -9.27 -9.38
N GLY A 133 15.82 -8.16 -10.05
CA GLY A 133 16.00 -8.07 -11.51
C GLY A 133 14.72 -8.26 -12.33
N ALA A 134 13.55 -8.26 -11.72
CA ALA A 134 12.27 -8.52 -12.37
C ALA A 134 11.62 -7.24 -12.95
N TRP A 135 12.35 -6.52 -13.79
CA TRP A 135 11.92 -5.23 -14.34
C TRP A 135 10.57 -5.29 -15.10
N ARG A 136 10.26 -6.42 -15.76
CA ARG A 136 8.97 -6.62 -16.46
C ARG A 136 7.82 -6.62 -15.47
N ILE A 137 7.96 -7.30 -14.34
CA ILE A 137 6.97 -7.33 -13.26
C ILE A 137 6.81 -5.92 -12.70
N ALA A 138 7.93 -5.19 -12.46
CA ALA A 138 7.90 -3.81 -12.03
C ALA A 138 7.07 -2.93 -12.96
N LEU A 139 7.31 -3.00 -14.28
CA LEU A 139 6.59 -2.19 -15.26
C LEU A 139 5.08 -2.51 -15.28
N VAL A 140 4.72 -3.78 -15.39
CA VAL A 140 3.32 -4.21 -15.49
C VAL A 140 2.55 -3.79 -14.25
N PHE A 141 3.05 -4.15 -13.05
CA PHE A 141 2.34 -3.85 -11.82
C PHE A 141 2.37 -2.36 -11.46
N SER A 142 3.41 -1.62 -11.81
CA SER A 142 3.41 -0.16 -11.66
C SER A 142 2.35 0.50 -12.54
N ALA A 143 2.23 0.09 -13.81
CA ALA A 143 1.20 0.63 -14.72
C ALA A 143 -0.22 0.32 -14.20
N LEU A 144 -0.48 -0.93 -13.79
CA LEU A 144 -1.77 -1.34 -13.23
C LEU A 144 -2.09 -0.58 -11.93
N ASN A 145 -1.11 -0.42 -11.05
CA ASN A 145 -1.29 0.32 -9.81
C ASN A 145 -1.57 1.80 -10.06
N LEU A 146 -0.83 2.45 -10.97
CA LEU A 146 -1.07 3.84 -11.32
C LEU A 146 -2.47 4.05 -11.92
N ALA A 147 -2.91 3.16 -12.81
CA ALA A 147 -4.26 3.20 -13.38
C ALA A 147 -5.33 3.07 -12.27
N LEU A 148 -5.15 2.13 -11.34
CA LEU A 148 -6.09 1.90 -10.25
C LEU A 148 -6.11 3.07 -9.25
N LEU A 149 -4.95 3.65 -8.93
CA LEU A 149 -4.87 4.83 -8.07
C LEU A 149 -5.47 6.07 -8.73
N ALA A 150 -5.21 6.29 -10.04
CA ALA A 150 -5.81 7.38 -10.79
C ALA A 150 -7.34 7.27 -10.81
N TRP A 151 -7.86 6.07 -11.12
CA TRP A 151 -9.29 5.81 -11.07
C TRP A 151 -9.87 6.09 -9.68
N ARG A 152 -9.19 5.62 -8.65
CA ARG A 152 -9.59 5.89 -7.26
C ARG A 152 -9.59 7.38 -6.94
N CYS A 153 -8.57 8.14 -7.34
CA CYS A 153 -8.53 9.59 -7.14
C CYS A 153 -9.67 10.31 -7.87
N LEU A 154 -10.00 9.92 -9.10
CA LEU A 154 -11.10 10.53 -9.87
C LEU A 154 -12.46 10.32 -9.20
N LEU A 155 -12.72 9.14 -8.64
CA LEU A 155 -13.94 8.85 -7.90
C LEU A 155 -14.10 9.72 -6.64
N TYR A 156 -12.98 10.23 -6.07
CA TYR A 156 -13.00 11.11 -4.90
C TYR A 156 -13.21 12.57 -5.24
N THR A 157 -12.54 13.04 -6.30
CA THR A 157 -12.61 14.46 -6.69
C THR A 157 -14.03 14.88 -7.09
N SER A 158 -14.84 13.93 -7.55
CA SER A 158 -16.25 14.16 -7.88
C SER A 158 -17.21 14.15 -6.69
N ARG A 159 -16.74 13.78 -5.47
CA ARG A 159 -17.58 13.67 -4.26
C ARG A 159 -17.06 14.42 -3.05
N CYS A 160 -15.90 15.06 -3.13
CA CYS A 160 -15.33 15.94 -2.10
C CYS A 160 -15.44 17.39 -2.55
N VAL A 161 -16.67 17.84 -2.75
CA VAL A 161 -17.03 19.28 -2.81
C VAL A 161 -17.90 19.57 -1.63
#